data_571d69bbf4b8a15e5025f0c759bb85d5
#
_entry.id   571d69bbf4b8a15e5025f0c759bb85d5
#
_cell.length_a   1.000
_cell.length_b   1.000
_cell.length_c   1.000
_cell.angle_alpha   90.00
_cell.angle_beta   90.00
_cell.angle_gamma   90.00
#
_symmetry.space_group_name_H-M   'P 1'
#
loop_
_entity.id
_entity.type
_entity.pdbx_description
1 polymer ?
#
loop_
_entity_poly.entity_id
_entity_poly.type
_entity_poly.pdbx_seq_one_letter_code
_entity_poly.pdbx_strand_id
1 'polypeptide(L)'
;MGIAPPLAGFAALLLLTTPQSAASAQTQGSRYINPPSLTKPNGYTHVVVAPDNRTVYVAGQVALDSTGQLVGAGDFKAQTERVYENLRRALTSVGGSLDDVVKTTTFITDVKNLPALREVRARISRSGRPPANTLVVVSSLARPELMIEVEAVAVLSQSVRFAQ
;
A
#
# COMPACT_ATOMS: atom_id res chain seq x y z
N MET A 1 78.22 -8.10 44.24
CA MET A 1 77.86 -7.59 42.93
C MET A 1 76.68 -8.40 42.46
N GLY A 2 75.48 -7.94 42.68
CA GLY A 2 74.26 -8.61 42.28
C GLY A 2 73.38 -7.61 41.49
N ILE A 3 73.13 -7.96 40.26
CA ILE A 3 72.33 -7.16 39.34
C ILE A 3 70.87 -7.68 39.44
N ALA A 4 69.95 -6.85 39.84
CA ALA A 4 68.51 -7.16 39.83
C ALA A 4 67.92 -6.97 38.41
N PRO A 5 67.00 -7.82 37.98
CA PRO A 5 66.32 -7.68 36.70
C PRO A 5 65.18 -6.62 36.76
N PRO A 6 64.83 -5.97 35.63
CA PRO A 6 63.78 -4.98 35.58
C PRO A 6 62.38 -5.61 35.59
N LEU A 7 61.48 -5.03 36.33
CA LEU A 7 60.06 -5.33 36.38
C LEU A 7 59.37 -4.90 35.06
N ALA A 8 58.89 -5.87 34.30
CA ALA A 8 58.06 -5.62 33.14
C ALA A 8 56.63 -5.26 33.59
N GLY A 9 56.22 -4.02 33.41
CA GLY A 9 54.86 -3.58 33.67
C GLY A 9 53.88 -4.10 32.62
N PHE A 10 52.95 -4.94 33.00
CA PHE A 10 51.81 -5.33 32.19
C PHE A 10 50.76 -4.20 32.21
N ALA A 11 50.64 -3.45 31.14
CA ALA A 11 49.51 -2.52 30.93
C ALA A 11 48.28 -3.33 30.52
N ALA A 12 47.35 -3.49 31.45
CA ALA A 12 46.03 -4.06 31.16
C ALA A 12 45.16 -3.06 30.36
N LEU A 13 44.97 -3.34 29.10
CA LEU A 13 44.04 -2.59 28.25
C LEU A 13 42.59 -3.00 28.59
N LEU A 14 41.91 -2.17 29.41
CA LEU A 14 40.46 -2.34 29.67
C LEU A 14 39.68 -1.98 28.38
N LEU A 15 39.20 -2.98 27.65
CA LEU A 15 38.21 -2.83 26.60
C LEU A 15 36.86 -2.51 27.26
N LEU A 16 36.46 -1.23 27.28
CA LEU A 16 35.12 -0.79 27.61
C LEU A 16 34.18 -1.23 26.50
N THR A 17 33.54 -2.37 26.68
CA THR A 17 32.40 -2.78 25.84
C THR A 17 31.17 -1.95 26.27
N THR A 18 30.86 -0.91 25.48
CA THR A 18 29.58 -0.20 25.64
C THR A 18 28.44 -1.18 25.28
N PRO A 19 27.44 -1.38 26.16
CA PRO A 19 26.29 -2.18 25.81
C PRO A 19 25.56 -1.47 24.67
N GLN A 20 25.56 -2.08 23.49
CA GLN A 20 24.74 -1.64 22.37
C GLN A 20 23.30 -1.93 22.76
N SER A 21 22.60 -0.88 23.19
CA SER A 21 21.17 -0.95 23.47
C SER A 21 20.47 -1.37 22.17
N ALA A 22 20.08 -2.63 22.09
CA ALA A 22 19.15 -3.09 21.07
C ALA A 22 17.85 -2.33 21.32
N ALA A 23 17.63 -1.29 20.54
CA ALA A 23 16.34 -0.63 20.49
C ALA A 23 15.33 -1.72 20.11
N SER A 24 14.52 -2.14 21.07
CA SER A 24 13.41 -3.04 20.83
C SER A 24 12.49 -2.32 19.84
N ALA A 25 12.49 -2.81 18.60
CA ALA A 25 11.52 -2.39 17.61
C ALA A 25 10.14 -2.77 18.17
N GLN A 26 9.46 -1.80 18.78
CA GLN A 26 8.05 -1.97 19.14
C GLN A 26 7.33 -2.29 17.85
N THR A 27 6.81 -3.50 17.74
CA THR A 27 5.91 -3.90 16.68
C THR A 27 4.66 -3.01 16.78
N GLN A 28 4.65 -1.92 16.04
CA GLN A 28 3.46 -1.09 15.92
C GLN A 28 2.38 -1.96 15.27
N GLY A 29 1.18 -1.99 15.88
CA GLY A 29 0.04 -2.68 15.30
C GLY A 29 -0.34 -2.11 13.93
N SER A 30 -1.25 -2.78 13.21
CA SER A 30 -1.78 -2.29 11.93
C SER A 30 -2.37 -0.89 12.07
N ARG A 31 -2.21 -0.06 11.05
CA ARG A 31 -2.78 1.29 10.99
C ARG A 31 -3.92 1.37 9.99
N TYR A 32 -5.00 2.04 10.40
CA TYR A 32 -6.25 2.17 9.67
C TYR A 32 -6.43 3.61 9.22
N ILE A 33 -6.54 3.85 7.91
CA ILE A 33 -6.47 5.19 7.32
C ILE A 33 -7.64 5.37 6.35
N ASN A 34 -8.36 6.49 6.51
CA ASN A 34 -9.44 6.90 5.62
C ASN A 34 -9.10 8.28 5.03
N PRO A 35 -8.47 8.35 3.85
CA PRO A 35 -8.07 9.60 3.22
C PRO A 35 -9.29 10.49 2.93
N PRO A 36 -9.25 11.80 3.22
CA PRO A 36 -10.36 12.72 2.95
C PRO A 36 -10.65 12.91 1.45
N SER A 37 -9.72 12.51 0.58
CA SER A 37 -9.87 12.53 -0.88
C SER A 37 -10.73 11.38 -1.42
N LEU A 38 -11.11 10.42 -0.55
CA LEU A 38 -12.02 9.32 -0.87
C LEU A 38 -13.37 9.54 -0.17
N THR A 39 -14.37 8.74 -0.56
CA THR A 39 -15.69 8.76 0.09
C THR A 39 -15.58 8.44 1.57
N LYS A 40 -16.48 8.97 2.40
CA LYS A 40 -16.57 8.56 3.81
C LYS A 40 -16.97 7.08 3.89
N PRO A 41 -16.14 6.20 4.50
CA PRO A 41 -16.47 4.79 4.57
C PRO A 41 -17.56 4.52 5.61
N ASN A 42 -18.32 3.44 5.39
CA ASN A 42 -19.35 2.95 6.32
C ASN A 42 -19.07 1.47 6.63
N GLY A 43 -18.57 1.19 7.83
CA GLY A 43 -18.28 -0.18 8.28
C GLY A 43 -17.01 -0.82 7.72
N TYR A 44 -16.13 -0.05 7.06
CA TYR A 44 -14.83 -0.54 6.54
C TYR A 44 -13.76 0.55 6.62
N THR A 45 -12.51 0.22 6.29
CA THR A 45 -11.39 1.15 6.20
C THR A 45 -10.81 1.11 4.79
N HIS A 46 -10.54 2.28 4.19
CA HIS A 46 -9.99 2.35 2.84
C HIS A 46 -8.58 1.79 2.73
N VAL A 47 -7.71 2.06 3.70
CA VAL A 47 -6.29 1.68 3.66
C VAL A 47 -5.88 1.11 5.01
N VAL A 48 -5.32 -0.09 5.00
CA VAL A 48 -4.70 -0.70 6.18
C VAL A 48 -3.23 -0.95 5.89
N VAL A 49 -2.34 -0.36 6.70
CA VAL A 49 -0.91 -0.63 6.67
C VAL A 49 -0.61 -1.70 7.71
N ALA A 50 0.01 -2.80 7.29
CA ALA A 50 0.39 -3.90 8.17
C ALA A 50 1.49 -3.50 9.16
N PRO A 51 1.74 -4.30 10.22
CA PRO A 51 2.73 -3.97 11.27
C PRO A 51 4.17 -3.84 10.74
N ASP A 52 4.48 -4.40 9.57
CA ASP A 52 5.78 -4.25 8.89
C ASP A 52 5.99 -2.84 8.31
N ASN A 53 4.97 -1.98 8.34
CA ASN A 53 4.92 -0.64 7.75
C ASN A 53 5.26 -0.58 6.25
N ARG A 54 5.16 -1.70 5.55
CA ARG A 54 5.43 -1.80 4.10
C ARG A 54 4.28 -2.41 3.32
N THR A 55 3.58 -3.39 3.87
CA THR A 55 2.43 -4.02 3.22
C THR A 55 1.18 -3.18 3.44
N VAL A 56 0.54 -2.79 2.35
CA VAL A 56 -0.64 -1.92 2.32
C VAL A 56 -1.78 -2.66 1.65
N TYR A 57 -2.89 -2.78 2.36
CA TYR A 57 -4.15 -3.31 1.85
C TYR A 57 -5.07 -2.15 1.53
N VAL A 58 -5.53 -2.07 0.29
CA VAL A 58 -6.52 -1.07 -0.15
C VAL A 58 -7.83 -1.78 -0.42
N ALA A 59 -8.88 -1.36 0.27
CA ALA A 59 -10.24 -1.88 0.09
C ALA A 59 -10.74 -1.65 -1.34
N GLY A 60 -11.78 -2.38 -1.75
CA GLY A 60 -12.43 -2.20 -3.04
C GLY A 60 -12.74 -0.74 -3.33
N GLN A 61 -12.19 -0.22 -4.41
CA GLN A 61 -12.43 1.14 -4.89
C GLN A 61 -13.44 1.07 -6.03
N VAL A 62 -14.43 1.93 -5.98
CA VAL A 62 -15.49 2.08 -6.97
C VAL A 62 -15.50 3.49 -7.55
N ALA A 63 -16.29 3.73 -8.58
CA ALA A 63 -16.30 4.99 -9.32
C ALA A 63 -17.07 6.12 -8.61
N LEU A 64 -16.76 6.36 -7.34
CA LEU A 64 -17.34 7.45 -6.55
C LEU A 64 -16.32 8.57 -6.33
N ASP A 65 -16.80 9.81 -6.21
CA ASP A 65 -15.98 10.92 -5.74
C ASP A 65 -15.95 10.99 -4.20
N SER A 66 -15.28 11.99 -3.63
CA SER A 66 -15.16 12.15 -2.17
C SER A 66 -16.49 12.47 -1.48
N THR A 67 -17.50 12.91 -2.22
CA THR A 67 -18.85 13.18 -1.72
C THR A 67 -19.78 11.97 -1.84
N GLY A 68 -19.32 10.88 -2.47
CA GLY A 68 -20.11 9.67 -2.71
C GLY A 68 -20.94 9.71 -3.99
N GLN A 69 -20.72 10.72 -4.86
CA GLN A 69 -21.41 10.82 -6.15
C GLN A 69 -20.75 9.90 -7.19
N LEU A 70 -21.59 9.26 -8.01
CA LEU A 70 -21.12 8.43 -9.11
C LEU A 70 -20.43 9.28 -10.19
N VAL A 71 -19.26 8.81 -10.63
CA VAL A 71 -18.52 9.36 -11.77
C VAL A 71 -18.63 8.37 -12.94
N GLY A 72 -19.04 8.86 -14.12
CA GLY A 72 -19.14 8.02 -15.32
C GLY A 72 -20.38 7.12 -15.34
N ALA A 73 -21.56 7.68 -15.04
CA ALA A 73 -22.83 6.96 -15.15
C ALA A 73 -23.00 6.32 -16.54
N GLY A 74 -23.14 4.98 -16.61
CA GLY A 74 -23.26 4.23 -17.87
C GLY A 74 -21.99 4.17 -18.74
N ASP A 75 -20.88 4.78 -18.30
CA ASP A 75 -19.58 4.77 -19.00
C ASP A 75 -18.56 3.96 -18.23
N PHE A 76 -18.36 2.71 -18.65
CA PHE A 76 -17.40 1.79 -18.03
C PHE A 76 -15.97 2.33 -18.03
N LYS A 77 -15.55 3.00 -19.13
CA LYS A 77 -14.20 3.53 -19.24
C LYS A 77 -13.95 4.67 -18.25
N ALA A 78 -14.89 5.62 -18.16
CA ALA A 78 -14.85 6.69 -17.17
C ALA A 78 -14.90 6.15 -15.73
N GLN A 79 -15.72 5.14 -15.45
CA GLN A 79 -15.72 4.47 -14.14
C GLN A 79 -14.38 3.81 -13.85
N THR A 80 -13.79 3.10 -14.81
CA THR A 80 -12.48 2.46 -14.63
C THR A 80 -11.40 3.50 -14.32
N GLU A 81 -11.33 4.60 -15.07
CA GLU A 81 -10.37 5.69 -14.83
C GLU A 81 -10.53 6.26 -13.40
N ARG A 82 -11.77 6.45 -12.95
CA ARG A 82 -12.06 6.93 -11.60
C ARG A 82 -11.64 5.94 -10.52
N VAL A 83 -11.87 4.65 -10.70
CA VAL A 83 -11.45 3.60 -9.76
C VAL A 83 -9.93 3.61 -9.58
N TYR A 84 -9.16 3.67 -10.66
CA TYR A 84 -7.70 3.73 -10.57
C TYR A 84 -7.20 5.05 -9.99
N GLU A 85 -7.90 6.16 -10.22
CA GLU A 85 -7.61 7.44 -9.54
C GLU A 85 -7.84 7.31 -8.02
N ASN A 86 -8.90 6.63 -7.58
CA ASN A 86 -9.16 6.39 -6.17
C ASN A 86 -8.09 5.47 -5.54
N LEU A 87 -7.67 4.41 -6.23
CA LEU A 87 -6.52 3.58 -5.81
C LEU A 87 -5.25 4.43 -5.66
N ARG A 88 -4.96 5.30 -6.63
CA ARG A 88 -3.80 6.21 -6.56
C ARG A 88 -3.88 7.12 -5.33
N ARG A 89 -5.04 7.70 -5.04
CA ARG A 89 -5.25 8.56 -3.86
C ARG A 89 -5.06 7.78 -2.56
N ALA A 90 -5.60 6.57 -2.48
CA ALA A 90 -5.41 5.68 -1.33
C ALA A 90 -3.92 5.40 -1.08
N LEU A 91 -3.18 5.00 -2.11
CA LEU A 91 -1.75 4.71 -2.01
C LEU A 91 -0.92 5.96 -1.68
N THR A 92 -1.21 7.10 -2.32
CA THR A 92 -0.51 8.37 -2.05
C THR A 92 -0.66 8.80 -0.58
N SER A 93 -1.79 8.50 0.09
CA SER A 93 -2.00 8.84 1.50
C SER A 93 -1.03 8.13 2.46
N VAL A 94 -0.34 7.10 1.99
CA VAL A 94 0.66 6.34 2.74
C VAL A 94 2.04 6.39 2.09
N GLY A 95 2.26 7.34 1.17
CA GLY A 95 3.55 7.53 0.48
C GLY A 95 3.84 6.51 -0.62
N GLY A 96 2.83 5.75 -1.05
CA GLY A 96 2.93 4.78 -2.13
C GLY A 96 2.39 5.30 -3.47
N SER A 97 2.50 4.44 -4.47
CA SER A 97 2.06 4.67 -5.85
C SER A 97 1.44 3.40 -6.46
N LEU A 98 0.88 3.51 -7.67
CA LEU A 98 0.38 2.34 -8.40
C LEU A 98 1.51 1.38 -8.80
N ASP A 99 2.75 1.84 -8.89
CA ASP A 99 3.91 0.98 -9.21
C ASP A 99 4.32 0.06 -8.04
N ASP A 100 3.86 0.36 -6.82
CA ASP A 100 4.06 -0.47 -5.63
C ASP A 100 3.02 -1.59 -5.51
N VAL A 101 1.97 -1.59 -6.35
CA VAL A 101 0.91 -2.59 -6.32
C VAL A 101 1.44 -3.93 -6.82
N VAL A 102 1.31 -4.97 -6.00
CA VAL A 102 1.76 -6.33 -6.30
C VAL A 102 0.60 -7.26 -6.62
N LYS A 103 -0.61 -6.95 -6.18
CA LYS A 103 -1.82 -7.75 -6.41
C LYS A 103 -3.03 -6.84 -6.57
N THR A 104 -3.92 -7.21 -7.49
CA THR A 104 -5.27 -6.64 -7.59
C THR A 104 -6.30 -7.75 -7.73
N THR A 105 -7.51 -7.54 -7.17
CA THR A 105 -8.71 -8.27 -7.55
C THR A 105 -9.65 -7.28 -8.23
N THR A 106 -10.13 -7.62 -9.40
CA THR A 106 -11.00 -6.77 -10.22
C THR A 106 -12.35 -7.45 -10.40
N PHE A 107 -13.40 -6.78 -10.01
CA PHE A 107 -14.78 -7.20 -10.22
C PHE A 107 -15.40 -6.33 -11.30
N ILE A 108 -16.04 -6.94 -12.30
CA ILE A 108 -16.80 -6.23 -13.35
C ILE A 108 -18.18 -6.86 -13.49
N THR A 109 -19.16 -6.07 -13.92
CA THR A 109 -20.54 -6.56 -14.08
C THR A 109 -20.84 -7.12 -15.45
N ASP A 110 -19.99 -6.86 -16.46
CA ASP A 110 -20.14 -7.41 -17.82
C ASP A 110 -18.76 -7.70 -18.43
N VAL A 111 -18.58 -8.95 -18.89
CA VAL A 111 -17.34 -9.39 -19.57
C VAL A 111 -17.06 -8.62 -20.87
N LYS A 112 -18.07 -8.06 -21.52
CA LYS A 112 -17.93 -7.24 -22.75
C LYS A 112 -17.06 -6.01 -22.50
N ASN A 113 -16.93 -5.55 -21.27
CA ASN A 113 -16.11 -4.42 -20.87
C ASN A 113 -14.61 -4.74 -20.79
N LEU A 114 -14.21 -6.00 -20.94
CA LEU A 114 -12.80 -6.42 -20.81
C LEU A 114 -11.82 -5.69 -21.77
N PRO A 115 -12.15 -5.42 -23.03
CA PRO A 115 -11.29 -4.63 -23.91
C PRO A 115 -11.05 -3.21 -23.39
N ALA A 116 -12.10 -2.52 -22.93
CA ALA A 116 -11.99 -1.17 -22.36
C ALA A 116 -11.17 -1.15 -21.06
N LEU A 117 -11.34 -2.15 -20.20
CA LEU A 117 -10.50 -2.33 -19.01
C LEU A 117 -9.02 -2.45 -19.37
N ARG A 118 -8.69 -3.29 -20.35
CA ARG A 118 -7.31 -3.48 -20.81
C ARG A 118 -6.69 -2.19 -21.34
N GLU A 119 -7.46 -1.43 -22.13
CA GLU A 119 -7.03 -0.15 -22.67
C GLU A 119 -6.69 0.86 -21.56
N VAL A 120 -7.57 1.03 -20.56
CA VAL A 120 -7.34 1.93 -19.44
C VAL A 120 -6.12 1.50 -18.64
N ARG A 121 -6.01 0.20 -18.32
CA ARG A 121 -4.86 -0.34 -17.56
C ARG A 121 -3.54 -0.13 -18.28
N ALA A 122 -3.48 -0.32 -19.59
CA ALA A 122 -2.27 -0.09 -20.39
C ALA A 122 -1.78 1.36 -20.32
N ARG A 123 -2.70 2.34 -20.22
CA ARG A 123 -2.35 3.77 -20.08
C ARG A 123 -1.86 4.12 -18.68
N ILE A 124 -2.35 3.41 -17.66
CA ILE A 124 -2.06 3.70 -16.25
C ILE A 124 -0.77 3.02 -15.78
N SER A 125 -0.49 1.81 -16.28
CA SER A 125 0.71 1.04 -15.92
C SER A 125 1.95 1.65 -16.60
N ARG A 126 2.74 2.39 -15.84
CA ARG A 126 3.97 3.05 -16.34
C ARG A 126 5.21 2.17 -16.22
N SER A 127 5.23 1.26 -15.26
CA SER A 127 6.41 0.43 -14.94
C SER A 127 6.67 -0.71 -15.93
N GLY A 128 5.71 -1.03 -16.82
CA GLY A 128 5.78 -2.23 -17.67
C GLY A 128 5.72 -3.55 -16.89
N ARG A 129 5.53 -3.50 -15.57
CA ARG A 129 5.41 -4.66 -14.67
C ARG A 129 4.00 -4.70 -14.06
N PRO A 130 3.04 -5.37 -14.71
CA PRO A 130 1.68 -5.46 -14.18
C PRO A 130 1.66 -6.29 -12.89
N PRO A 131 0.81 -5.93 -11.90
CA PRO A 131 0.61 -6.74 -10.70
C PRO A 131 -0.06 -8.08 -11.04
N ALA A 132 0.08 -9.06 -10.14
CA ALA A 132 -0.77 -10.24 -10.19
C ALA A 132 -2.24 -9.79 -10.12
N ASN A 133 -3.09 -10.31 -11.03
CA ASN A 133 -4.49 -9.91 -11.08
C ASN A 133 -5.42 -11.13 -11.09
N THR A 134 -6.51 -11.05 -10.34
CA THR A 134 -7.67 -11.92 -10.47
C THR A 134 -8.82 -11.06 -11.00
N LEU A 135 -9.51 -11.50 -12.04
CA LEU A 135 -10.68 -10.84 -12.59
C LEU A 135 -11.89 -11.75 -12.42
N VAL A 136 -12.96 -11.18 -11.89
CA VAL A 136 -14.23 -11.87 -11.66
C VAL A 136 -15.36 -11.08 -12.29
N VAL A 137 -16.25 -11.76 -13.00
CA VAL A 137 -17.53 -11.19 -13.43
C VAL A 137 -18.57 -11.49 -12.37
N VAL A 138 -19.25 -10.46 -11.90
CA VAL A 138 -20.28 -10.54 -10.86
C VAL A 138 -21.64 -10.07 -11.40
N SER A 139 -22.72 -10.53 -10.82
CA SER A 139 -24.07 -10.12 -11.22
C SER A 139 -24.40 -8.66 -10.87
N SER A 140 -23.81 -8.14 -9.80
CA SER A 140 -23.96 -6.75 -9.33
C SER A 140 -22.82 -6.42 -8.36
N LEU A 141 -22.52 -5.14 -8.25
CA LEU A 141 -21.72 -4.55 -7.18
C LEU A 141 -22.64 -3.99 -6.07
N ALA A 142 -22.07 -3.36 -5.06
CA ALA A 142 -22.81 -2.81 -3.91
C ALA A 142 -23.89 -1.79 -4.31
N ARG A 143 -23.74 -1.15 -5.46
CA ARG A 143 -24.76 -0.27 -6.09
C ARG A 143 -24.92 -0.69 -7.55
N PRO A 144 -26.17 -0.75 -8.06
CA PRO A 144 -26.46 -1.30 -9.40
C PRO A 144 -25.85 -0.49 -10.55
N GLU A 145 -25.58 0.80 -10.35
CA GLU A 145 -24.96 1.68 -11.33
C GLU A 145 -23.44 1.55 -11.42
N LEU A 146 -22.80 0.85 -10.47
CA LEU A 146 -21.37 0.58 -10.48
C LEU A 146 -21.07 -0.58 -11.43
N MET A 147 -20.08 -0.41 -12.28
CA MET A 147 -19.73 -1.39 -13.31
C MET A 147 -18.40 -2.09 -13.05
N ILE A 148 -17.58 -1.51 -12.17
CA ILE A 148 -16.24 -2.01 -11.81
C ILE A 148 -15.90 -1.68 -10.36
N GLU A 149 -15.22 -2.63 -9.71
CA GLU A 149 -14.56 -2.45 -8.41
C GLU A 149 -13.17 -3.08 -8.46
N VAL A 150 -12.19 -2.46 -7.81
CA VAL A 150 -10.81 -2.98 -7.73
C VAL A 150 -10.29 -2.81 -6.32
N GLU A 151 -9.87 -3.92 -5.71
CA GLU A 151 -9.05 -3.93 -4.49
C GLU A 151 -7.58 -4.16 -4.82
N ALA A 152 -6.68 -3.74 -3.93
CA ALA A 152 -5.25 -3.87 -4.17
C ALA A 152 -4.46 -4.21 -2.90
N VAL A 153 -3.34 -4.93 -3.10
CA VAL A 153 -2.26 -5.05 -2.13
C VAL A 153 -1.02 -4.42 -2.74
N ALA A 154 -0.37 -3.54 -1.99
CA ALA A 154 0.89 -2.92 -2.38
C ALA A 154 1.99 -3.24 -1.37
N VAL A 155 3.25 -3.27 -1.84
CA VAL A 155 4.45 -3.41 -0.99
C VAL A 155 5.36 -2.23 -1.27
N LEU A 156 5.46 -1.32 -0.30
CA LEU A 156 6.24 -0.10 -0.43
C LEU A 156 7.75 -0.40 -0.37
N SER A 157 8.53 0.32 -1.17
CA SER A 157 9.99 0.21 -1.18
C SER A 157 10.60 0.67 0.15
N GLN A 158 9.97 1.64 0.81
CA GLN A 158 10.34 2.15 2.13
C GLN A 158 9.17 2.01 3.10
N SER A 159 9.48 1.84 4.39
CA SER A 159 8.46 1.82 5.44
C SER A 159 7.72 3.16 5.51
N VAL A 160 6.40 3.08 5.70
CA VAL A 160 5.57 4.27 5.89
C VAL A 160 6.03 5.00 7.16
N ARG A 161 6.42 6.27 7.02
CA ARG A 161 6.74 7.15 8.14
C ARG A 161 5.51 8.01 8.41
N PHE A 162 4.99 7.89 9.61
CA PHE A 162 3.92 8.77 10.09
C PHE A 162 4.55 9.81 11.01
N ALA A 163 4.14 11.08 10.87
CA ALA A 163 4.48 12.09 11.89
C ALA A 163 3.91 11.63 13.23
N GLN A 164 4.74 11.71 14.27
CA GLN A 164 4.34 11.43 15.66
C GLN A 164 3.46 12.56 16.19
#